data_4020b342be600bd882c30a5618e55dd3
#
_entry.id   4020b342be600bd882c30a5618e55dd3
#
_cell.length_a   1.000
_cell.length_b   1.000
_cell.length_c   1.000
_cell.angle_alpha   90.00
_cell.angle_beta   90.00
_cell.angle_gamma   90.00
#
_symmetry.space_group_name_H-M   'P 1'
#
loop_
_entity.id
_entity.type
_entity.pdbx_description
1 polymer ?
#
loop_
_entity_poly.entity_id
_entity_poly.type
_entity_poly.pdbx_seq_one_letter_code
_entity_poly.pdbx_strand_id
1 'polypeptide(L)'
;NPLESLGVANYKPYTFGDLTVSGSSASSRLRNPNLQWEPTTTLNGGVDFGLFSNRIRGTVEYYKSNTTDLLLDRQLASSSGYTVTRFNVGELQNTGLEVTLNNSLIRTKEVNFDLGLIWSTNNNEILSLTGETQINPQTGEEYFIDITDSSGRRLSIGQSINSLWMAEYGGIYQEADFLEGSPITPRVGAKPGHIRVIDQNEDGILDINDNIFINADPDWYGSINATLRVKNFDLFMDWYFVQGVTRVNS
;
A
#
# COMPACT_ATOMS: atom_id res chain seq x y z
N ASN A 1 -17.30 0.01 -13.05
CA ASN A 1 -18.54 0.69 -13.38
C ASN A 1 -18.58 0.92 -14.89
N PRO A 2 -19.53 0.31 -15.66
CA PRO A 2 -19.62 0.50 -17.13
C PRO A 2 -19.81 1.94 -17.57
N LEU A 3 -20.21 2.84 -16.66
CA LEU A 3 -20.36 4.26 -16.96
C LEU A 3 -19.02 5.03 -16.92
N GLU A 4 -17.95 4.48 -16.40
CA GLU A 4 -16.64 5.13 -16.34
C GLU A 4 -15.96 5.25 -17.72
N SER A 5 -16.32 4.38 -18.65
CA SER A 5 -15.90 4.49 -20.07
C SER A 5 -16.61 5.63 -20.81
N LEU A 6 -17.69 6.18 -20.26
CA LEU A 6 -18.45 7.26 -20.86
C LEU A 6 -18.01 8.62 -20.29
N GLY A 7 -17.83 9.59 -21.16
CA GLY A 7 -17.62 10.99 -20.75
C GLY A 7 -18.91 11.54 -20.15
N VAL A 8 -18.83 12.11 -18.94
CA VAL A 8 -19.95 12.78 -18.28
C VAL A 8 -19.81 14.27 -18.51
N ALA A 9 -20.85 14.93 -19.04
CA ALA A 9 -20.90 16.37 -19.10
C ALA A 9 -21.44 16.91 -17.76
N ASN A 10 -20.70 17.82 -17.14
CA ASN A 10 -21.16 18.51 -15.96
C ASN A 10 -21.98 19.74 -16.37
N TYR A 11 -23.13 19.90 -15.74
CA TYR A 11 -23.94 21.07 -15.90
C TYR A 11 -23.32 22.27 -15.15
N LYS A 12 -22.92 23.32 -15.88
CA LYS A 12 -22.47 24.58 -15.29
C LYS A 12 -23.28 25.72 -15.89
N PRO A 13 -24.16 26.35 -15.09
CA PRO A 13 -24.79 27.60 -15.53
C PRO A 13 -23.73 28.71 -15.60
N TYR A 14 -23.77 29.53 -16.62
CA TYR A 14 -23.02 30.78 -16.70
C TYR A 14 -23.95 31.95 -17.05
N THR A 15 -23.62 33.12 -16.52
CA THR A 15 -24.43 34.31 -16.70
C THR A 15 -23.88 35.15 -17.83
N PHE A 16 -24.72 35.48 -18.78
CA PHE A 16 -24.41 36.42 -19.88
C PHE A 16 -25.31 37.63 -19.72
N GLY A 17 -24.78 38.71 -19.16
CA GLY A 17 -25.63 39.84 -18.71
C GLY A 17 -26.60 39.41 -17.62
N ASP A 18 -27.88 39.72 -17.80
CA ASP A 18 -28.96 39.34 -16.87
C ASP A 18 -29.55 37.93 -17.15
N LEU A 19 -29.03 37.23 -18.16
CA LEU A 19 -29.51 35.91 -18.56
C LEU A 19 -28.57 34.82 -18.05
N THR A 20 -29.12 33.88 -17.25
CA THR A 20 -28.42 32.65 -16.89
C THR A 20 -28.67 31.62 -17.97
N VAL A 21 -27.61 31.19 -18.65
CA VAL A 21 -27.64 30.20 -19.71
C VAL A 21 -27.13 28.88 -19.17
N SER A 22 -27.86 27.81 -19.49
CA SER A 22 -27.42 26.46 -19.17
C SER A 22 -26.30 26.04 -20.11
N GLY A 23 -25.09 25.91 -19.58
CA GLY A 23 -23.96 25.37 -20.30
C GLY A 23 -23.58 23.97 -19.79
N SER A 24 -23.08 23.11 -20.67
CA SER A 24 -22.41 21.87 -20.25
C SER A 24 -20.89 22.07 -20.33
N SER A 25 -20.20 21.79 -19.26
CA SER A 25 -18.72 21.64 -19.31
C SER A 25 -18.35 20.19 -19.53
N ALA A 26 -17.32 19.94 -20.35
CA ALA A 26 -16.75 18.62 -20.44
C ALA A 26 -16.30 18.14 -19.03
N SER A 27 -16.38 16.84 -18.78
CA SER A 27 -15.78 16.24 -17.61
C SER A 27 -14.29 16.59 -17.56
N SER A 28 -13.77 16.79 -16.36
CA SER A 28 -12.31 16.90 -16.17
C SER A 28 -11.55 15.60 -16.52
N ARG A 29 -12.27 14.50 -16.63
CA ARG A 29 -11.73 13.18 -17.01
C ARG A 29 -11.87 12.95 -18.51
N LEU A 30 -10.73 12.64 -19.18
CA LEU A 30 -10.74 12.19 -20.56
C LEU A 30 -11.32 10.78 -20.64
N ARG A 31 -12.28 10.61 -21.55
CA ARG A 31 -12.94 9.33 -21.80
C ARG A 31 -11.97 8.32 -22.40
N ASN A 32 -12.01 7.08 -21.92
CA ASN A 32 -11.36 5.93 -22.55
C ASN A 32 -12.39 4.82 -22.85
N PRO A 33 -12.82 4.64 -24.12
CA PRO A 33 -13.78 3.62 -24.49
C PRO A 33 -13.21 2.19 -24.46
N ASN A 34 -11.89 2.04 -24.35
CA ASN A 34 -11.19 0.76 -24.39
C ASN A 34 -10.96 0.17 -23.00
N LEU A 35 -11.62 0.69 -21.96
CA LEU A 35 -11.49 0.14 -20.60
C LEU A 35 -12.00 -1.29 -20.54
N GLN A 36 -11.19 -2.14 -19.94
CA GLN A 36 -11.47 -3.56 -19.70
C GLN A 36 -11.57 -3.85 -18.20
N TRP A 37 -11.98 -5.06 -17.84
CA TRP A 37 -11.96 -5.54 -16.47
C TRP A 37 -10.54 -5.87 -16.03
N GLU A 38 -10.28 -5.76 -14.75
CA GLU A 38 -9.05 -6.21 -14.10
C GLU A 38 -9.17 -7.71 -13.76
N PRO A 39 -8.63 -8.62 -14.57
CA PRO A 39 -8.64 -10.04 -14.24
C PRO A 39 -7.62 -10.35 -13.16
N THR A 40 -8.00 -11.20 -12.21
CA THR A 40 -7.11 -11.73 -11.20
C THR A 40 -7.02 -13.25 -11.33
N THR A 41 -5.81 -13.75 -11.45
CA THR A 41 -5.51 -15.18 -11.45
C THR A 41 -4.82 -15.57 -10.16
N THR A 42 -5.38 -16.52 -9.42
CA THR A 42 -4.82 -16.98 -8.15
C THR A 42 -4.43 -18.45 -8.23
N LEU A 43 -3.20 -18.76 -7.83
CA LEU A 43 -2.74 -20.10 -7.51
C LEU A 43 -2.67 -20.23 -6.00
N ASN A 44 -3.37 -21.24 -5.47
CA ASN A 44 -3.36 -21.55 -4.03
C ASN A 44 -2.98 -23.01 -3.82
N GLY A 45 -2.13 -23.28 -2.85
CA GLY A 45 -1.76 -24.62 -2.42
C GLY A 45 -1.66 -24.70 -0.90
N GLY A 46 -2.32 -25.70 -0.31
CA GLY A 46 -2.37 -25.82 1.13
C GLY A 46 -2.28 -27.26 1.61
N VAL A 47 -1.98 -27.40 2.87
CA VAL A 47 -1.92 -28.69 3.59
C VAL A 47 -2.68 -28.56 4.89
N ASP A 48 -3.69 -29.44 5.04
CA ASP A 48 -4.40 -29.66 6.30
C ASP A 48 -3.79 -30.85 7.05
N PHE A 49 -3.61 -30.71 8.34
CA PHE A 49 -3.09 -31.79 9.16
C PHE A 49 -3.81 -31.91 10.50
N GLY A 50 -3.85 -33.13 11.01
CA GLY A 50 -4.37 -33.44 12.33
C GLY A 50 -3.47 -34.44 13.04
N LEU A 51 -2.99 -34.06 14.23
CA LEU A 51 -2.08 -34.86 15.04
C LEU A 51 -2.71 -35.21 16.39
N PHE A 52 -2.26 -36.34 17.00
CA PHE A 52 -2.69 -36.79 18.32
C PHE A 52 -4.22 -36.94 18.44
N SER A 53 -4.84 -37.66 17.50
CA SER A 53 -6.30 -37.82 17.42
C SER A 53 -7.02 -36.45 17.31
N ASN A 54 -6.50 -35.58 16.45
CA ASN A 54 -7.02 -34.22 16.19
C ASN A 54 -6.97 -33.27 17.39
N ARG A 55 -6.10 -33.50 18.34
CA ARG A 55 -5.84 -32.53 19.41
C ARG A 55 -5.12 -31.30 18.88
N ILE A 56 -4.22 -31.48 17.91
CA ILE A 56 -3.61 -30.41 17.15
C ILE A 56 -4.11 -30.53 15.73
N ARG A 57 -4.74 -29.49 15.24
CA ARG A 57 -5.17 -29.35 13.84
C ARG A 57 -4.61 -28.07 13.30
N GLY A 58 -4.20 -28.10 12.05
CA GLY A 58 -3.68 -26.90 11.40
C GLY A 58 -3.82 -26.96 9.91
N THR A 59 -3.75 -25.78 9.34
CA THR A 59 -3.73 -25.53 7.90
C THR A 59 -2.54 -24.63 7.62
N VAL A 60 -1.78 -24.94 6.59
CA VAL A 60 -0.74 -24.07 6.04
C VAL A 60 -1.06 -23.87 4.58
N GLU A 61 -1.27 -22.62 4.17
CA GLU A 61 -1.61 -22.25 2.81
C GLU A 61 -0.63 -21.23 2.27
N TYR A 62 -0.22 -21.43 1.03
CA TYR A 62 0.54 -20.46 0.25
C TYR A 62 -0.29 -20.06 -0.96
N TYR A 63 -0.36 -18.76 -1.22
CA TYR A 63 -1.01 -18.25 -2.41
C TYR A 63 -0.12 -17.28 -3.19
N LYS A 64 -0.37 -17.24 -4.50
CA LYS A 64 0.16 -16.27 -5.43
C LYS A 64 -0.97 -15.79 -6.32
N SER A 65 -1.25 -14.51 -6.29
CA SER A 65 -2.33 -13.85 -7.03
C SER A 65 -1.76 -12.75 -7.90
N ASN A 66 -2.01 -12.83 -9.20
CA ASN A 66 -1.62 -11.82 -10.17
C ASN A 66 -2.87 -11.12 -10.71
N THR A 67 -2.93 -9.81 -10.60
CA THR A 67 -3.93 -8.95 -11.21
C THR A 67 -3.27 -8.20 -12.37
N THR A 68 -3.82 -8.36 -13.57
CA THR A 68 -3.36 -7.67 -14.78
C THR A 68 -4.35 -6.57 -15.19
N ASP A 69 -3.96 -5.73 -16.12
CA ASP A 69 -4.81 -4.66 -16.65
C ASP A 69 -5.39 -3.74 -15.56
N LEU A 70 -4.58 -3.40 -14.56
CA LEU A 70 -4.98 -2.50 -13.46
C LEU A 70 -5.55 -1.21 -13.98
N LEU A 71 -6.69 -0.78 -13.41
CA LEU A 71 -7.34 0.48 -13.71
C LEU A 71 -6.66 1.63 -12.96
N LEU A 72 -5.70 2.27 -13.60
CA LEU A 72 -4.97 3.40 -13.02
C LEU A 72 -5.43 4.73 -13.62
N ASP A 73 -5.49 5.76 -12.77
CA ASP A 73 -5.75 7.12 -13.16
C ASP A 73 -4.42 7.83 -13.41
N ARG A 74 -4.18 8.28 -14.64
CA ARG A 74 -3.01 9.08 -15.04
C ARG A 74 -3.38 10.56 -15.12
N GLN A 75 -2.56 11.39 -14.51
CA GLN A 75 -2.67 12.83 -14.68
C GLN A 75 -2.27 13.24 -16.10
N LEU A 76 -3.03 14.15 -16.69
CA LEU A 76 -2.78 14.68 -18.03
C LEU A 76 -2.22 16.09 -17.95
N ALA A 77 -1.42 16.46 -18.94
CA ALA A 77 -0.96 17.83 -19.09
C ALA A 77 -2.14 18.78 -19.23
N SER A 78 -2.09 19.94 -18.57
CA SER A 78 -3.16 20.95 -18.58
C SER A 78 -3.52 21.43 -20.00
N SER A 79 -2.60 21.32 -20.95
CA SER A 79 -2.82 21.64 -22.37
C SER A 79 -3.83 20.74 -23.06
N SER A 80 -4.12 19.55 -22.49
CA SER A 80 -5.12 18.61 -23.02
C SER A 80 -6.56 19.05 -22.78
N GLY A 81 -6.77 20.00 -21.86
CA GLY A 81 -8.10 20.41 -21.39
C GLY A 81 -8.74 19.40 -20.41
N TYR A 82 -8.06 18.33 -20.08
CA TYR A 82 -8.49 17.32 -19.11
C TYR A 82 -7.46 17.20 -17.99
N THR A 83 -7.89 16.76 -16.82
CA THR A 83 -6.98 16.58 -15.66
C THR A 83 -6.49 15.15 -15.54
N VAL A 84 -7.34 14.18 -15.90
CA VAL A 84 -7.06 12.77 -15.68
C VAL A 84 -7.68 11.90 -16.76
N THR A 85 -7.03 10.79 -17.08
CA THR A 85 -7.61 9.67 -17.85
C THR A 85 -7.44 8.38 -17.08
N ARG A 86 -8.36 7.42 -17.27
CA ARG A 86 -8.25 6.06 -16.74
C ARG A 86 -7.92 5.11 -17.86
N PHE A 87 -7.04 4.16 -17.60
CA PHE A 87 -6.62 3.16 -18.58
C PHE A 87 -6.22 1.87 -17.86
N ASN A 88 -6.30 0.77 -18.59
CA ASN A 88 -5.84 -0.53 -18.12
C ASN A 88 -4.34 -0.64 -18.37
N VAL A 89 -3.58 -0.68 -17.30
CA VAL A 89 -2.12 -0.79 -17.40
C VAL A 89 -1.55 -1.30 -16.09
N GLY A 90 -0.51 -2.08 -16.25
CA GLY A 90 0.24 -2.59 -15.11
C GLY A 90 -0.26 -3.94 -14.62
N GLU A 91 0.58 -4.51 -13.79
CA GLU A 91 0.39 -5.82 -13.18
C GLU A 91 0.78 -5.73 -11.71
N LEU A 92 -0.07 -6.31 -10.85
CA LEU A 92 0.13 -6.38 -9.41
C LEU A 92 0.18 -7.84 -8.97
N GLN A 93 1.15 -8.17 -8.16
CA GLN A 93 1.27 -9.48 -7.55
C GLN A 93 1.07 -9.40 -6.05
N ASN A 94 0.31 -10.35 -5.52
CA ASN A 94 0.22 -10.61 -4.09
C ASN A 94 0.68 -12.04 -3.84
N THR A 95 1.60 -12.21 -2.90
CA THR A 95 2.04 -13.52 -2.42
C THR A 95 1.93 -13.58 -0.91
N GLY A 96 1.43 -14.68 -0.38
CA GLY A 96 1.26 -14.79 1.05
C GLY A 96 1.33 -16.21 1.56
N LEU A 97 1.59 -16.29 2.86
CA LEU A 97 1.57 -17.53 3.64
C LEU A 97 0.60 -17.35 4.79
N GLU A 98 -0.31 -18.30 4.93
CA GLU A 98 -1.31 -18.35 6.00
C GLU A 98 -1.13 -19.62 6.82
N VAL A 99 -1.12 -19.47 8.13
CA VAL A 99 -1.00 -20.58 9.06
C VAL A 99 -2.10 -20.48 10.10
N THR A 100 -2.90 -21.54 10.19
CA THR A 100 -3.90 -21.69 11.25
C THR A 100 -3.56 -22.91 12.08
N LEU A 101 -3.51 -22.75 13.40
CA LEU A 101 -3.30 -23.85 14.35
C LEU A 101 -4.41 -23.81 15.40
N ASN A 102 -5.00 -24.96 15.66
CA ASN A 102 -5.97 -25.14 16.73
C ASN A 102 -5.51 -26.29 17.61
N ASN A 103 -5.40 -26.05 18.91
CA ASN A 103 -4.90 -27.02 19.87
C ASN A 103 -5.86 -27.17 21.04
N SER A 104 -6.34 -28.38 21.27
CA SER A 104 -7.10 -28.76 22.46
C SER A 104 -6.14 -29.21 23.58
N LEU A 105 -5.67 -28.23 24.37
CA LEU A 105 -4.67 -28.43 25.42
C LEU A 105 -5.20 -29.29 26.57
N ILE A 106 -6.41 -28.99 27.03
CA ILE A 106 -7.08 -29.71 28.13
C ILE A 106 -8.44 -30.16 27.63
N ARG A 107 -8.73 -31.44 27.83
CA ARG A 107 -10.02 -32.04 27.44
C ARG A 107 -10.46 -33.02 28.52
N THR A 108 -11.23 -32.53 29.49
CA THR A 108 -11.80 -33.33 30.57
C THR A 108 -13.31 -33.12 30.64
N LYS A 109 -14.01 -33.80 31.52
CA LYS A 109 -15.46 -33.60 31.74
C LYS A 109 -15.77 -32.25 32.35
N GLU A 110 -14.87 -31.68 33.15
CA GLU A 110 -15.13 -30.42 33.87
C GLU A 110 -14.37 -29.21 33.33
N VAL A 111 -13.24 -29.47 32.64
CA VAL A 111 -12.37 -28.41 32.11
C VAL A 111 -11.98 -28.73 30.68
N ASN A 112 -12.22 -27.78 29.79
CA ASN A 112 -11.71 -27.79 28.43
C ASN A 112 -10.97 -26.49 28.16
N PHE A 113 -9.78 -26.60 27.56
CA PHE A 113 -9.00 -25.44 27.17
C PHE A 113 -8.50 -25.62 25.74
N ASP A 114 -8.99 -24.76 24.86
CA ASP A 114 -8.63 -24.71 23.45
C ASP A 114 -7.86 -23.41 23.17
N LEU A 115 -6.79 -23.53 22.39
CA LEU A 115 -5.94 -22.43 21.95
C LEU A 115 -5.87 -22.45 20.43
N GLY A 116 -6.21 -21.33 19.80
CA GLY A 116 -6.06 -21.09 18.37
C GLY A 116 -5.00 -20.05 18.08
N LEU A 117 -4.28 -20.22 16.98
CA LEU A 117 -3.33 -19.29 16.41
C LEU A 117 -3.63 -19.12 14.95
N ILE A 118 -3.70 -17.87 14.50
CA ILE A 118 -3.74 -17.49 13.09
C ILE A 118 -2.54 -16.57 12.85
N TRP A 119 -1.79 -16.81 11.81
CA TRP A 119 -0.67 -15.99 11.39
C TRP A 119 -0.65 -15.90 9.87
N SER A 120 -0.46 -14.69 9.34
CA SER A 120 -0.51 -14.43 7.91
C SER A 120 0.52 -13.38 7.51
N THR A 121 1.12 -13.58 6.34
CA THR A 121 1.89 -12.56 5.63
C THR A 121 1.27 -12.29 4.27
N ASN A 122 1.45 -11.07 3.77
CA ASN A 122 1.15 -10.72 2.39
C ASN A 122 2.22 -9.78 1.88
N ASN A 123 2.87 -10.16 0.79
CA ASN A 123 3.77 -9.29 0.04
C ASN A 123 3.05 -8.82 -1.23
N ASN A 124 2.89 -7.51 -1.35
CA ASN A 124 2.29 -6.85 -2.49
C ASN A 124 3.39 -6.19 -3.32
N GLU A 125 3.40 -6.41 -4.64
CA GLU A 125 4.44 -5.92 -5.53
C GLU A 125 3.85 -5.51 -6.88
N ILE A 126 4.20 -4.32 -7.36
CA ILE A 126 3.90 -3.84 -8.71
C ILE A 126 4.91 -4.48 -9.65
N LEU A 127 4.46 -5.35 -10.56
CA LEU A 127 5.32 -6.02 -11.55
C LEU A 127 5.50 -5.20 -12.81
N SER A 128 4.49 -4.48 -13.23
CA SER A 128 4.57 -3.58 -14.38
C SER A 128 3.67 -2.36 -14.21
N LEU A 129 3.99 -1.30 -14.91
CA LEU A 129 3.20 -0.08 -15.05
C LEU A 129 2.96 0.19 -16.55
N THR A 130 3.05 1.44 -17.01
CA THR A 130 2.77 1.81 -18.41
C THR A 130 3.70 1.16 -19.44
N GLY A 131 4.83 0.60 -19.00
CA GLY A 131 5.88 0.14 -19.90
C GLY A 131 6.68 1.28 -20.56
N GLU A 132 6.37 2.53 -20.24
CA GLU A 132 7.15 3.68 -20.70
C GLU A 132 8.49 3.70 -19.97
N THR A 133 9.57 3.95 -20.72
CA THR A 133 10.93 4.03 -20.19
C THR A 133 11.55 5.39 -20.47
N GLN A 134 12.54 5.74 -19.66
CA GLN A 134 13.43 6.89 -19.88
C GLN A 134 14.87 6.47 -19.73
N ILE A 135 15.76 7.22 -20.37
CA ILE A 135 17.21 7.03 -20.19
C ILE A 135 17.69 8.01 -19.11
N ASN A 136 18.35 7.48 -18.10
CA ASN A 136 19.01 8.29 -17.08
C ASN A 136 20.15 9.10 -17.76
N PRO A 137 20.08 10.45 -17.76
CA PRO A 137 21.07 11.26 -18.48
C PRO A 137 22.48 11.21 -17.85
N GLN A 138 22.61 10.71 -16.63
CA GLN A 138 23.88 10.62 -15.92
C GLN A 138 24.53 9.25 -16.08
N THR A 139 23.73 8.16 -16.04
CA THR A 139 24.25 6.78 -16.14
C THR A 139 24.11 6.20 -17.53
N GLY A 140 23.21 6.72 -18.36
CA GLY A 140 22.87 6.17 -19.68
C GLY A 140 21.98 4.90 -19.60
N GLU A 141 21.55 4.51 -18.42
CA GLU A 141 20.71 3.33 -18.22
C GLU A 141 19.25 3.63 -18.48
N GLU A 142 18.56 2.68 -19.06
CA GLU A 142 17.12 2.73 -19.27
C GLU A 142 16.40 2.28 -18.01
N TYR A 143 15.40 3.05 -17.57
CA TYR A 143 14.56 2.73 -16.41
C TYR A 143 13.09 2.98 -16.72
N PHE A 144 12.21 2.22 -16.07
CA PHE A 144 10.77 2.42 -16.18
C PHE A 144 10.31 3.68 -15.45
N ILE A 145 9.34 4.38 -16.06
CA ILE A 145 8.80 5.60 -15.48
C ILE A 145 7.77 5.26 -14.40
N ASP A 146 7.95 5.86 -13.23
CA ASP A 146 6.96 5.83 -12.17
C ASP A 146 5.70 6.61 -12.56
N ILE A 147 4.57 6.17 -12.04
CA ILE A 147 3.29 6.86 -12.24
C ILE A 147 2.94 7.62 -10.95
N THR A 148 2.41 8.83 -11.11
CA THR A 148 1.71 9.50 -10.03
C THR A 148 0.21 9.30 -10.22
N ASP A 149 -0.45 8.67 -9.26
CA ASP A 149 -1.89 8.44 -9.30
C ASP A 149 -2.68 9.74 -9.05
N SER A 150 -4.00 9.67 -9.18
CA SER A 150 -4.88 10.83 -8.96
C SER A 150 -4.88 11.38 -7.54
N SER A 151 -4.38 10.60 -6.58
CA SER A 151 -4.21 10.99 -5.18
C SER A 151 -2.84 11.61 -4.89
N GLY A 152 -1.95 11.67 -5.89
CA GLY A 152 -0.58 12.16 -5.75
C GLY A 152 0.41 11.13 -5.22
N ARG A 153 0.03 9.84 -5.15
CA ARG A 153 0.95 8.77 -4.74
C ARG A 153 1.83 8.37 -5.92
N ARG A 154 3.12 8.20 -5.65
CA ARG A 154 4.07 7.67 -6.61
C ARG A 154 4.04 6.15 -6.59
N LEU A 155 3.87 5.53 -7.74
CA LEU A 155 3.87 4.09 -7.94
C LEU A 155 5.12 3.72 -8.74
N SER A 156 5.85 2.72 -8.29
CA SER A 156 7.09 2.25 -8.92
C SER A 156 7.11 0.72 -8.98
N ILE A 157 7.72 0.19 -10.03
CA ILE A 157 7.91 -1.26 -10.21
C ILE A 157 8.79 -1.79 -9.07
N GLY A 158 8.44 -2.97 -8.55
CA GLY A 158 9.13 -3.59 -7.41
C GLY A 158 8.69 -3.06 -6.04
N GLN A 159 7.80 -2.07 -6.00
CA GLN A 159 7.26 -1.53 -4.76
C GLN A 159 5.82 -2.02 -4.51
N SER A 160 5.40 -1.99 -3.24
CA SER A 160 3.98 -2.19 -2.91
C SER A 160 3.15 -1.02 -3.44
N ILE A 161 1.92 -1.30 -3.88
CA ILE A 161 0.95 -0.25 -4.25
C ILE A 161 0.61 0.67 -3.07
N ASN A 162 0.86 0.24 -1.83
CA ASN A 162 0.65 1.01 -0.61
C ASN A 162 1.93 1.72 -0.14
N SER A 163 3.03 1.63 -0.87
CA SER A 163 4.28 2.31 -0.51
C SER A 163 4.11 3.83 -0.48
N LEU A 164 4.77 4.44 0.50
CA LEU A 164 4.80 5.88 0.69
C LEU A 164 6.12 6.41 0.11
N TRP A 165 6.03 7.42 -0.75
CA TRP A 165 7.20 8.15 -1.26
C TRP A 165 7.43 9.38 -0.41
N MET A 166 8.38 9.33 0.51
CA MET A 166 8.64 10.39 1.47
C MET A 166 10.07 10.36 2.02
N ALA A 167 10.44 11.44 2.65
CA ALA A 167 11.70 11.54 3.34
C ALA A 167 11.74 10.62 4.57
N GLU A 168 12.87 9.94 4.77
CA GLU A 168 13.07 9.04 5.89
C GLU A 168 13.33 9.81 7.19
N TYR A 169 12.65 9.39 8.26
CA TYR A 169 12.84 9.95 9.60
C TYR A 169 14.18 9.50 10.19
N GLY A 170 15.08 10.43 10.41
CA GLY A 170 16.41 10.21 10.97
C GLY A 170 16.53 10.52 12.47
N GLY A 171 15.42 10.75 13.17
CA GLY A 171 15.43 11.12 14.58
C GLY A 171 15.12 12.59 14.82
N ILE A 172 15.69 13.14 15.89
CA ILE A 172 15.55 14.54 16.30
C ILE A 172 16.93 15.16 16.33
N TYR A 173 17.07 16.37 15.76
CA TYR A 173 18.32 17.13 15.81
C TYR A 173 18.75 17.38 17.25
N GLN A 174 20.00 17.05 17.54
CA GLN A 174 20.67 17.34 18.81
C GLN A 174 21.52 18.62 18.68
N GLU A 175 21.92 19.21 19.80
CA GLU A 175 22.81 20.36 19.78
C GLU A 175 24.15 20.07 19.07
N ALA A 176 24.65 18.84 19.21
CA ALA A 176 25.87 18.36 18.57
C ALA A 176 25.80 18.37 17.03
N ASP A 177 24.59 18.23 16.44
CA ASP A 177 24.43 18.21 15.00
C ASP A 177 24.68 19.56 14.31
N PHE A 178 24.70 20.63 15.09
CA PHE A 178 24.94 22.02 14.63
C PHE A 178 26.39 22.49 14.86
N LEU A 179 27.25 21.65 15.42
CA LEU A 179 28.64 21.97 15.65
C LEU A 179 29.49 21.77 14.39
N GLU A 180 30.56 22.51 14.28
CA GLU A 180 31.54 22.37 13.22
C GLU A 180 32.15 20.96 13.23
N GLY A 181 32.16 20.28 12.06
CA GLY A 181 32.62 18.90 11.93
C GLY A 181 31.55 17.83 12.23
N SER A 182 30.30 18.22 12.46
CA SER A 182 29.20 17.28 12.52
C SER A 182 29.05 16.49 11.18
N PRO A 183 28.87 15.17 11.22
CA PRO A 183 28.60 14.40 10.02
C PRO A 183 27.17 14.62 9.47
N ILE A 184 26.35 15.38 10.20
CA ILE A 184 24.95 15.63 9.86
C ILE A 184 24.85 17.04 9.28
N THR A 185 24.21 17.17 8.11
CA THR A 185 23.86 18.45 7.51
C THR A 185 22.48 18.89 7.99
N PRO A 186 22.35 19.89 8.87
CA PRO A 186 21.05 20.36 9.30
C PRO A 186 20.30 21.08 8.18
N ARG A 187 19.01 20.77 8.02
CA ARG A 187 18.12 21.49 7.10
C ARG A 187 18.10 23.00 7.44
N VAL A 188 18.00 23.84 6.41
CA VAL A 188 17.93 25.31 6.59
C VAL A 188 16.80 25.68 7.54
N GLY A 189 17.14 26.43 8.60
CA GLY A 189 16.17 26.84 9.64
C GLY A 189 15.86 25.78 10.70
N ALA A 190 16.50 24.61 10.64
CA ALA A 190 16.37 23.61 11.71
C ALA A 190 17.01 24.10 13.00
N LYS A 191 16.54 23.56 14.12
CA LYS A 191 17.03 23.80 15.48
C LYS A 191 17.09 22.48 16.24
N PRO A 192 17.87 22.38 17.32
CA PRO A 192 17.78 21.26 18.23
C PRO A 192 16.32 21.00 18.66
N GLY A 193 15.90 19.75 18.66
CA GLY A 193 14.52 19.34 18.92
C GLY A 193 13.60 19.26 17.70
N HIS A 194 14.02 19.76 16.53
CA HIS A 194 13.25 19.55 15.29
C HIS A 194 13.46 18.15 14.73
N ILE A 195 12.49 17.66 13.93
CA ILE A 195 12.61 16.41 13.20
C ILE A 195 13.77 16.49 12.22
N ARG A 196 14.63 15.48 12.25
CA ARG A 196 15.71 15.26 11.29
C ARG A 196 15.24 14.31 10.20
N VAL A 197 15.59 14.63 8.97
CA VAL A 197 15.44 13.80 7.78
C VAL A 197 16.82 13.28 7.39
N ILE A 198 16.89 12.09 6.82
CA ILE A 198 18.13 11.50 6.29
C ILE A 198 18.38 12.08 4.89
N ASP A 199 19.61 12.53 4.65
CA ASP A 199 20.15 12.88 3.34
C ASP A 199 20.56 11.56 2.67
N GLN A 200 19.73 11.07 1.75
CA GLN A 200 19.87 9.73 1.15
C GLN A 200 20.96 9.69 0.08
N ASN A 201 21.15 10.79 -0.63
CA ASN A 201 22.13 10.89 -1.71
C ASN A 201 23.45 11.54 -1.27
N GLU A 202 23.55 11.99 0.00
CA GLU A 202 24.73 12.59 0.63
C GLU A 202 25.24 13.84 -0.12
N ASP A 203 24.35 14.60 -0.79
CA ASP A 203 24.73 15.83 -1.51
C ASP A 203 24.71 17.08 -0.61
N GLY A 204 24.26 16.95 0.63
CA GLY A 204 24.17 18.02 1.62
C GLY A 204 22.95 18.93 1.44
N ILE A 205 22.02 18.58 0.54
CA ILE A 205 20.80 19.34 0.26
C ILE A 205 19.60 18.43 0.55
N LEU A 206 18.83 18.77 1.58
CA LEU A 206 17.61 17.99 1.91
C LEU A 206 16.44 18.42 1.02
N ASP A 207 16.14 17.63 0.00
CA ASP A 207 15.08 17.90 -0.97
C ASP A 207 14.29 16.62 -1.35
N ILE A 208 13.56 16.67 -2.46
CA ILE A 208 12.74 15.54 -2.94
C ILE A 208 13.60 14.33 -3.38
N ASN A 209 14.89 14.54 -3.67
CA ASN A 209 15.79 13.46 -4.07
C ASN A 209 16.20 12.56 -2.90
N ASP A 210 15.94 13.01 -1.66
CA ASP A 210 16.15 12.24 -0.43
C ASP A 210 14.93 11.38 -0.06
N ASN A 211 13.88 11.44 -0.84
CA ASN A 211 12.73 10.57 -0.61
C ASN A 211 13.05 9.14 -0.99
N ILE A 212 12.51 8.22 -0.22
CA ILE A 212 12.56 6.78 -0.47
C ILE A 212 11.16 6.18 -0.46
N PHE A 213 11.04 5.00 -1.04
CA PHE A 213 9.83 4.21 -0.89
C PHE A 213 9.86 3.48 0.45
N ILE A 214 8.86 3.76 1.27
CA ILE A 214 8.64 3.11 2.56
C ILE A 214 7.43 2.21 2.42
N ASN A 215 7.60 0.91 2.58
CA ASN A 215 6.47 -0.02 2.56
C ASN A 215 5.55 0.25 3.75
N ALA A 216 4.27 0.49 3.49
CA ALA A 216 3.27 0.72 4.52
C ALA A 216 2.49 -0.54 4.91
N ASP A 217 2.65 -1.63 4.15
CA ASP A 217 2.01 -2.90 4.45
C ASP A 217 2.63 -3.56 5.70
N PRO A 218 1.85 -4.29 6.49
CA PRO A 218 2.39 -5.06 7.61
C PRO A 218 3.33 -6.16 7.12
N ASP A 219 4.42 -6.43 7.86
CA ASP A 219 5.27 -7.60 7.64
C ASP A 219 4.49 -8.90 7.89
N TRP A 220 3.67 -8.89 8.94
CA TRP A 220 2.74 -9.98 9.29
C TRP A 220 1.63 -9.49 10.22
N TYR A 221 0.56 -10.24 10.25
CA TYR A 221 -0.55 -10.05 11.18
C TYR A 221 -1.10 -11.40 11.62
N GLY A 222 -1.77 -11.40 12.76
CA GLY A 222 -2.32 -12.64 13.29
C GLY A 222 -3.15 -12.44 14.53
N SER A 223 -3.69 -13.53 15.02
CA SER A 223 -4.42 -13.55 16.30
C SER A 223 -4.10 -14.80 17.10
N ILE A 224 -4.25 -14.66 18.42
CA ILE A 224 -4.28 -15.77 19.37
C ILE A 224 -5.64 -15.74 20.03
N ASN A 225 -6.38 -16.84 19.91
CA ASN A 225 -7.65 -17.00 20.60
C ASN A 225 -7.56 -18.13 21.63
N ALA A 226 -8.18 -17.93 22.77
CA ALA A 226 -8.21 -18.91 23.85
C ALA A 226 -9.65 -19.08 24.35
N THR A 227 -10.10 -20.32 24.44
CA THR A 227 -11.40 -20.67 25.02
C THR A 227 -11.20 -21.61 26.22
N LEU A 228 -11.59 -21.15 27.38
CA LEU A 228 -11.56 -21.93 28.62
C LEU A 228 -12.99 -22.18 29.09
N ARG A 229 -13.36 -23.44 29.23
CA ARG A 229 -14.64 -23.89 29.82
C ARG A 229 -14.35 -24.60 31.13
N VAL A 230 -14.95 -24.13 32.19
CA VAL A 230 -14.85 -24.74 33.52
C VAL A 230 -16.26 -24.91 34.08
N LYS A 231 -16.76 -26.14 34.07
CA LYS A 231 -18.14 -26.48 34.47
C LYS A 231 -19.17 -25.63 33.70
N ASN A 232 -19.78 -24.64 34.35
CA ASN A 232 -20.80 -23.78 33.79
C ASN A 232 -20.27 -22.40 33.36
N PHE A 233 -18.96 -22.19 33.40
CA PHE A 233 -18.32 -20.94 33.02
C PHE A 233 -17.56 -21.12 31.73
N ASP A 234 -17.77 -20.20 30.77
CA ASP A 234 -17.02 -20.06 29.53
C ASP A 234 -16.30 -18.73 29.54
N LEU A 235 -14.99 -18.77 29.28
CA LEU A 235 -14.16 -17.59 29.07
C LEU A 235 -13.56 -17.67 27.68
N PHE A 236 -13.81 -16.63 26.87
CA PHE A 236 -13.20 -16.46 25.56
C PHE A 236 -12.31 -15.22 25.56
N MET A 237 -11.11 -15.32 24.99
CA MET A 237 -10.17 -14.23 24.80
C MET A 237 -9.65 -14.28 23.38
N ASP A 238 -9.51 -13.12 22.76
CA ASP A 238 -8.93 -12.95 21.44
C ASP A 238 -7.98 -11.76 21.44
N TRP A 239 -6.75 -11.98 20.95
CA TRP A 239 -5.72 -10.95 20.79
C TRP A 239 -5.32 -10.88 19.32
N TYR A 240 -5.38 -9.69 18.77
CA TYR A 240 -4.98 -9.39 17.41
C TYR A 240 -3.66 -8.62 17.40
N PHE A 241 -2.75 -9.01 16.52
CA PHE A 241 -1.42 -8.43 16.37
C PHE A 241 -1.18 -8.01 14.93
N VAL A 242 -0.54 -6.85 14.75
CA VAL A 242 -0.04 -6.36 13.48
C VAL A 242 1.38 -5.87 13.72
N GLN A 243 2.32 -6.30 12.90
CA GLN A 243 3.73 -5.95 13.01
C GLN A 243 4.23 -5.33 11.71
N GLY A 244 5.14 -4.34 11.82
CA GLY A 244 5.85 -3.75 10.69
C GLY A 244 5.04 -2.73 9.88
N VAL A 245 3.82 -2.36 10.33
CA VAL A 245 3.02 -1.36 9.63
C VAL A 245 3.59 0.05 9.79
N THR A 246 3.77 0.75 8.67
CA THR A 246 4.14 2.18 8.67
C THR A 246 2.90 3.04 8.41
N ARG A 247 2.74 4.12 9.17
CA ARG A 247 1.64 5.08 9.00
C ARG A 247 2.15 6.51 9.03
N VAL A 248 1.56 7.33 8.19
CA VAL A 248 1.79 8.78 8.23
C VAL A 248 1.08 9.34 9.45
N ASN A 249 1.81 10.11 10.26
CA ASN A 249 1.24 10.89 11.36
C ASN A 249 0.92 12.29 10.81
N SER A 250 -0.35 12.62 10.70
CA SER A 250 -0.86 13.90 10.17
C SER A 250 -1.35 14.80 11.30
#